data_50f17882c6a2d62093d685cec1278857
#
_entry.id   50f17882c6a2d62093d685cec1278857
#
_cell.length_a   1.000
_cell.length_b   1.000
_cell.length_c   1.000
_cell.angle_alpha   90.00
_cell.angle_beta   90.00
_cell.angle_gamma   90.00
#
_symmetry.space_group_name_H-M   'P 1'
#
loop_
_entity.id
_entity.type
_entity.pdbx_description
1 polymer ?
#
loop_
_entity_poly.entity_id
_entity_poly.type
_entity_poly.pdbx_seq_one_letter_code
_entity_poly.pdbx_strand_id
1 'polypeptide(L)'
;MKIYVTSRQQATLDLWSLFLPVSIAIEFVNEVERVVRADVLAMSGIWAFDRYGGSPNREVAQVLSNERGDGLSDWIVVPPFRPIVECDGEISIREDFKDVSPAYHAVLGILRAVRSEFGNSASITFDLPMLGMDDSRDESTPASVARAMEEFLSE
;
A
#
# COMPACT_ATOMS: atom_id res chain seq x y z
N MET A 1 1.13 3.02 -14.87
CA MET A 1 1.58 3.24 -13.47
C MET A 1 2.86 2.48 -13.22
N LYS A 2 3.86 3.13 -12.66
CA LYS A 2 5.13 2.51 -12.26
C LYS A 2 5.10 2.25 -10.76
N ILE A 3 5.42 1.04 -10.35
CA ILE A 3 5.41 0.63 -8.94
C ILE A 3 6.81 0.27 -8.50
N TYR A 4 7.27 0.87 -7.41
CA TYR A 4 8.49 0.49 -6.72
C TYR A 4 8.11 -0.24 -5.43
N VAL A 5 8.68 -1.41 -5.23
CA VAL A 5 8.55 -2.15 -3.95
C VAL A 5 9.89 -2.07 -3.26
N THR A 6 9.92 -1.43 -2.09
CA THR A 6 11.17 -1.12 -1.41
C THR A 6 11.25 -1.78 -0.04
N SER A 7 12.44 -2.22 0.31
CA SER A 7 12.79 -2.78 1.62
C SER A 7 14.30 -2.66 1.82
N ARG A 8 14.75 -2.74 3.05
CA ARG A 8 16.17 -2.89 3.37
C ARG A 8 16.58 -4.37 3.50
N GLN A 9 15.60 -5.28 3.46
CA GLN A 9 15.81 -6.71 3.54
C GLN A 9 15.68 -7.35 2.16
N GLN A 10 16.80 -7.79 1.58
CA GLN A 10 16.78 -8.43 0.27
C GLN A 10 15.90 -9.69 0.25
N ALA A 11 15.88 -10.44 1.36
CA ALA A 11 15.05 -11.64 1.48
C ALA A 11 13.56 -11.35 1.29
N THR A 12 13.06 -10.21 1.80
CA THR A 12 11.67 -9.79 1.61
C THR A 12 11.40 -9.46 0.14
N LEU A 13 12.30 -8.73 -0.50
CA LEU A 13 12.16 -8.40 -1.93
C LEU A 13 12.18 -9.64 -2.80
N ASP A 14 13.05 -10.60 -2.51
CA ASP A 14 13.12 -11.87 -3.22
C ASP A 14 11.81 -12.65 -3.07
N LEU A 15 11.25 -12.71 -1.87
CA LEU A 15 9.96 -13.35 -1.62
C LEU A 15 8.84 -12.68 -2.44
N TRP A 16 8.72 -11.38 -2.35
CA TRP A 16 7.67 -10.63 -3.04
C TRP A 16 7.76 -10.77 -4.57
N SER A 17 8.97 -10.82 -5.11
CA SER A 17 9.18 -10.98 -6.56
C SER A 17 8.64 -12.30 -7.10
N LEU A 18 8.45 -13.32 -6.26
CA LEU A 18 7.86 -14.59 -6.64
C LEU A 18 6.33 -14.52 -6.82
N PHE A 19 5.68 -13.55 -6.21
CA PHE A 19 4.22 -13.46 -6.16
C PHE A 19 3.64 -12.38 -7.07
N LEU A 20 4.31 -11.25 -7.22
CA LEU A 20 3.72 -10.09 -7.92
C LEU A 20 3.67 -10.29 -9.44
N PRO A 21 2.60 -9.79 -10.11
CA PRO A 21 2.42 -10.01 -11.54
C PRO A 21 3.44 -9.23 -12.38
N VAL A 22 3.94 -9.88 -13.43
CA VAL A 22 4.89 -9.27 -14.37
C VAL A 22 4.23 -8.30 -15.36
N SER A 23 2.90 -8.27 -15.42
CA SER A 23 2.13 -7.41 -16.32
C SER A 23 2.07 -5.95 -15.89
N ILE A 24 2.47 -5.64 -14.65
CA ILE A 24 2.62 -4.28 -14.14
C ILE A 24 4.11 -3.93 -14.15
N ALA A 25 4.44 -2.66 -14.43
CA ALA A 25 5.81 -2.17 -14.33
C ALA A 25 6.23 -2.08 -12.86
N ILE A 26 6.79 -3.16 -12.33
CA ILE A 26 7.24 -3.27 -10.94
C ILE A 26 8.75 -3.36 -10.90
N GLU A 27 9.36 -2.56 -10.04
CA GLU A 27 10.78 -2.63 -9.74
C GLU A 27 10.98 -2.85 -8.24
N PHE A 28 11.75 -3.87 -7.89
CA PHE A 28 12.13 -4.17 -6.50
C PHE A 28 13.45 -3.49 -6.20
N VAL A 29 13.47 -2.64 -5.18
CA VAL A 29 14.65 -1.84 -4.86
C VAL A 29 15.05 -2.02 -3.40
N ASN A 30 16.28 -2.47 -3.18
CA ASN A 30 16.88 -2.48 -1.86
C ASN A 30 17.39 -1.07 -1.52
N GLU A 31 16.78 -0.44 -0.52
CA GLU A 31 17.08 0.95 -0.15
C GLU A 31 18.46 1.15 0.46
N VAL A 32 19.14 0.08 0.87
CA VAL A 32 20.56 0.15 1.27
C VAL A 32 21.45 0.49 0.06
N GLU A 33 21.06 -0.02 -1.12
CA GLU A 33 21.81 0.17 -2.36
C GLU A 33 21.40 1.42 -3.13
N ARG A 34 20.10 1.75 -3.11
CA ARG A 34 19.55 2.85 -3.88
C ARG A 34 18.29 3.41 -3.21
N VAL A 35 18.18 4.72 -3.13
CA VAL A 35 16.98 5.42 -2.66
C VAL A 35 16.07 5.72 -3.86
N VAL A 36 14.77 5.42 -3.71
CA VAL A 36 13.76 5.71 -4.72
C VAL A 36 12.84 6.82 -4.22
N ARG A 37 12.56 7.77 -5.09
CA ARG A 37 11.55 8.80 -4.83
C ARG A 37 10.54 8.81 -5.98
N ALA A 38 9.37 8.23 -5.72
CA ALA A 38 8.24 8.23 -6.66
C ALA A 38 7.36 9.48 -6.44
N ASP A 39 6.35 9.65 -7.27
CA ASP A 39 5.37 10.73 -7.09
C ASP A 39 4.59 10.56 -5.79
N VAL A 40 4.27 9.31 -5.45
CA VAL A 40 3.45 8.94 -4.30
C VAL A 40 4.18 7.89 -3.46
N LEU A 41 4.13 8.04 -2.14
CA LEU A 41 4.65 7.05 -1.20
C LEU A 41 3.47 6.46 -0.40
N ALA A 42 3.32 5.16 -0.43
CA ALA A 42 2.34 4.45 0.39
C ALA A 42 2.87 4.26 1.81
N MET A 43 2.08 4.65 2.79
CA MET A 43 2.46 4.66 4.20
C MET A 43 1.26 4.31 5.07
N SER A 44 1.46 3.52 6.13
CA SER A 44 0.37 3.24 7.07
C SER A 44 -0.03 4.47 7.86
N GLY A 45 -1.29 4.52 8.30
CA GLY A 45 -1.83 5.64 9.06
C GLY A 45 -1.11 5.91 10.37
N ILE A 46 -0.52 4.88 10.98
CA ILE A 46 0.29 5.01 12.20
C ILE A 46 1.41 6.03 12.03
N TRP A 47 2.03 6.03 10.84
CA TRP A 47 3.11 6.97 10.51
C TRP A 47 2.62 8.26 9.87
N ALA A 48 1.56 8.17 9.06
CA ALA A 48 1.16 9.26 8.18
C ALA A 48 0.32 10.34 8.86
N PHE A 49 -0.64 9.96 9.69
CA PHE A 49 -1.62 10.92 10.20
C PHE A 49 -1.01 11.96 11.15
N ASP A 50 -0.03 11.58 11.96
CA ASP A 50 0.67 12.54 12.82
C ASP A 50 1.54 13.52 12.03
N ARG A 51 2.01 13.12 10.85
CA ARG A 51 2.96 13.90 10.06
C ARG A 51 2.31 14.74 8.98
N TYR A 52 1.28 14.21 8.33
CA TYR A 52 0.70 14.79 7.10
C TYR A 52 -0.77 15.13 7.25
N GLY A 53 -1.37 14.89 8.41
CA GLY A 53 -2.78 15.12 8.63
C GLY A 53 -3.64 13.95 8.14
N GLY A 54 -4.93 14.22 7.92
CA GLY A 54 -5.89 13.19 7.55
C GLY A 54 -6.49 12.50 8.77
N SER A 55 -7.31 11.50 8.52
CA SER A 55 -7.97 10.71 9.56
C SER A 55 -8.30 9.32 9.02
N PRO A 56 -8.37 8.29 9.88
CA PRO A 56 -8.66 6.92 9.45
C PRO A 56 -9.95 6.81 8.63
N ASN A 57 -9.91 6.02 7.57
CA ASN A 57 -11.07 5.71 6.73
C ASN A 57 -11.08 4.21 6.42
N ARG A 58 -12.27 3.60 6.43
CA ARG A 58 -12.45 2.16 6.27
C ARG A 58 -12.66 1.72 4.83
N GLU A 59 -13.04 2.63 3.96
CA GLU A 59 -13.46 2.28 2.60
C GLU A 59 -12.53 2.83 1.53
N VAL A 60 -11.96 4.01 1.76
CA VAL A 60 -11.19 4.75 0.77
C VAL A 60 -9.81 5.08 1.29
N ALA A 61 -8.79 4.86 0.48
CA ALA A 61 -7.45 5.35 0.76
C ALA A 61 -7.43 6.87 0.70
N GLN A 62 -6.62 7.50 1.56
CA GLN A 62 -6.46 8.95 1.58
C GLN A 62 -5.17 9.36 0.89
N VAL A 63 -5.25 10.39 0.08
CA VAL A 63 -4.09 11.02 -0.55
C VAL A 63 -3.81 12.33 0.18
N LEU A 64 -2.63 12.42 0.78
CA LEU A 64 -2.23 13.55 1.62
C LEU A 64 -1.06 14.30 0.96
N SER A 65 -1.10 15.61 1.02
CA SER A 65 0.01 16.44 0.55
C SER A 65 1.16 16.43 1.57
N ASN A 66 2.38 16.22 1.10
CA ASN A 66 3.58 16.32 1.93
C ASN A 66 4.23 17.69 1.77
N GLU A 67 4.01 18.56 2.73
CA GLU A 67 4.57 19.91 2.77
C GLU A 67 5.71 20.05 3.79
N ARG A 68 6.23 18.93 4.32
CA ARG A 68 7.20 18.95 5.42
C ARG A 68 8.66 19.20 4.98
N GLY A 69 8.96 19.04 3.70
CA GLY A 69 10.35 19.15 3.23
C GLY A 69 11.27 18.09 3.84
N ASP A 70 10.75 16.89 4.07
CA ASP A 70 11.43 15.77 4.73
C ASP A 70 12.19 14.86 3.75
N GLY A 71 12.25 15.23 2.48
CA GLY A 71 12.91 14.43 1.44
C GLY A 71 12.07 13.27 0.90
N LEU A 72 10.89 13.02 1.44
CA LEU A 72 9.98 12.00 0.97
C LEU A 72 9.13 12.52 -0.20
N SER A 73 8.34 11.62 -0.82
CA SER A 73 7.49 11.96 -1.96
C SER A 73 6.54 13.12 -1.64
N ASP A 74 6.16 13.90 -2.66
CA ASP A 74 5.27 15.04 -2.51
C ASP A 74 3.85 14.65 -2.09
N TRP A 75 3.47 13.41 -2.34
CA TRP A 75 2.16 12.86 -1.97
C TRP A 75 2.33 11.58 -1.18
N ILE A 76 1.49 11.44 -0.15
CA ILE A 76 1.44 10.26 0.70
C ILE A 76 0.07 9.63 0.53
N VAL A 77 0.02 8.34 0.26
CA VAL A 77 -1.25 7.60 0.22
C VAL A 77 -1.33 6.67 1.42
N VAL A 78 -2.43 6.78 2.16
CA VAL A 78 -2.70 5.96 3.34
C VAL A 78 -3.77 4.94 2.97
N PRO A 79 -3.52 3.64 3.15
CA PRO A 79 -4.50 2.63 2.80
C PRO A 79 -5.74 2.70 3.68
N PRO A 80 -6.91 2.29 3.17
CA PRO A 80 -8.07 2.08 4.02
C PRO A 80 -7.82 0.90 4.95
N PHE A 81 -8.41 0.92 6.13
CA PHE A 81 -8.41 -0.27 6.97
C PHE A 81 -9.71 -1.05 6.79
N ARG A 82 -9.68 -2.33 7.20
CA ARG A 82 -10.81 -3.24 6.97
C ARG A 82 -12.10 -2.66 7.54
N PRO A 83 -13.20 -2.59 6.74
CA PRO A 83 -14.48 -2.09 7.22
C PRO A 83 -15.02 -2.90 8.39
N ILE A 84 -15.45 -2.19 9.44
CA ILE A 84 -16.05 -2.80 10.63
C ILE A 84 -17.47 -2.31 10.83
N VAL A 85 -18.25 -3.14 11.51
CA VAL A 85 -19.61 -2.81 11.96
C VAL A 85 -19.62 -2.86 13.49
N GLU A 86 -20.22 -1.84 14.10
CA GLU A 86 -20.45 -1.80 15.54
C GLU A 86 -21.94 -1.99 15.81
N CYS A 87 -22.27 -2.98 16.64
CA CYS A 87 -23.64 -3.27 17.02
C CYS A 87 -23.68 -3.69 18.50
N ASP A 88 -24.46 -3.01 19.31
CA ASP A 88 -24.61 -3.26 20.74
C ASP A 88 -23.29 -3.34 21.52
N GLY A 89 -22.33 -2.49 21.17
CA GLY A 89 -21.01 -2.45 21.78
C GLY A 89 -20.04 -3.52 21.27
N GLU A 90 -20.48 -4.41 20.38
CA GLU A 90 -19.62 -5.39 19.73
C GLU A 90 -19.10 -4.84 18.40
N ILE A 91 -17.81 -5.06 18.16
CA ILE A 91 -17.15 -4.68 16.92
C ILE A 91 -16.86 -5.94 16.11
N SER A 92 -17.35 -5.97 14.89
CA SER A 92 -17.10 -7.09 13.96
C SER A 92 -16.71 -6.57 12.58
N ILE A 93 -16.06 -7.43 11.79
CA ILE A 93 -15.76 -7.12 10.41
C ILE A 93 -17.06 -7.20 9.60
N ARG A 94 -17.30 -6.19 8.73
CA ARG A 94 -18.46 -6.17 7.85
C ARG A 94 -18.52 -7.47 7.02
N GLU A 95 -19.71 -8.07 6.87
CA GLU A 95 -19.91 -9.41 6.32
C GLU A 95 -19.25 -9.61 4.95
N ASP A 96 -19.37 -8.61 4.07
CA ASP A 96 -18.78 -8.64 2.73
C ASP A 96 -17.24 -8.58 2.71
N PHE A 97 -16.61 -8.33 3.86
CA PHE A 97 -15.15 -8.27 4.01
C PHE A 97 -14.56 -9.34 4.93
N LYS A 98 -15.37 -10.29 5.41
CA LYS A 98 -14.87 -11.32 6.36
C LYS A 98 -13.75 -12.17 5.79
N ASP A 99 -13.83 -12.51 4.50
CA ASP A 99 -12.86 -13.35 3.81
C ASP A 99 -11.80 -12.55 3.04
N VAL A 100 -11.82 -11.23 3.20
CA VAL A 100 -10.88 -10.35 2.52
C VAL A 100 -9.67 -10.10 3.41
N SER A 101 -8.47 -10.37 2.90
CA SER A 101 -7.21 -10.07 3.60
C SER A 101 -7.05 -8.55 3.79
N PRO A 102 -6.54 -8.09 4.96
CA PRO A 102 -6.22 -6.68 5.16
C PRO A 102 -5.27 -6.12 4.09
N ALA A 103 -4.26 -6.89 3.69
CA ALA A 103 -3.30 -6.47 2.66
C ALA A 103 -3.96 -6.32 1.29
N TYR A 104 -4.86 -7.22 0.93
CA TYR A 104 -5.63 -7.12 -0.31
C TYR A 104 -6.45 -5.82 -0.33
N HIS A 105 -7.23 -5.59 0.71
CA HIS A 105 -8.07 -4.39 0.84
C HIS A 105 -7.23 -3.11 0.81
N ALA A 106 -6.14 -3.08 1.56
CA ALA A 106 -5.25 -1.94 1.64
C ALA A 106 -4.65 -1.58 0.27
N VAL A 107 -4.06 -2.54 -0.41
CA VAL A 107 -3.35 -2.30 -1.68
C VAL A 107 -4.32 -1.97 -2.80
N LEU A 108 -5.45 -2.64 -2.88
CA LEU A 108 -6.47 -2.32 -3.89
C LEU A 108 -6.98 -0.89 -3.71
N GLY A 109 -7.23 -0.48 -2.47
CA GLY A 109 -7.61 0.89 -2.14
C GLY A 109 -6.54 1.92 -2.53
N ILE A 110 -5.27 1.63 -2.26
CA ILE A 110 -4.15 2.49 -2.65
C ILE A 110 -4.11 2.66 -4.17
N LEU A 111 -4.14 1.57 -4.92
CA LEU A 111 -4.03 1.62 -6.38
C LEU A 111 -5.19 2.38 -7.01
N ARG A 112 -6.40 2.17 -6.54
CA ARG A 112 -7.59 2.88 -7.01
C ARG A 112 -7.52 4.38 -6.71
N ALA A 113 -7.08 4.75 -5.51
CA ALA A 113 -6.95 6.16 -5.12
C ALA A 113 -5.87 6.88 -5.97
N VAL A 114 -4.73 6.25 -6.18
CA VAL A 114 -3.66 6.83 -6.99
C VAL A 114 -4.11 7.01 -8.44
N ARG A 115 -4.78 6.03 -9.00
CA ARG A 115 -5.34 6.13 -10.36
C ARG A 115 -6.37 7.25 -10.46
N SER A 116 -7.24 7.38 -9.48
CA SER A 116 -8.29 8.40 -9.45
C SER A 116 -7.71 9.82 -9.37
N GLU A 117 -6.67 10.02 -8.54
CA GLU A 117 -6.08 11.35 -8.33
C GLU A 117 -5.05 11.73 -9.40
N PHE A 118 -4.25 10.79 -9.88
CA PHE A 118 -3.08 11.09 -10.71
C PHE A 118 -3.09 10.41 -12.08
N GLY A 119 -4.07 9.53 -12.34
CA GLY A 119 -4.11 8.76 -13.58
C GLY A 119 -3.10 7.61 -13.60
N ASN A 120 -2.93 7.01 -14.79
CA ASN A 120 -2.10 5.82 -14.96
C ASN A 120 -0.62 6.11 -15.18
N SER A 121 -0.22 7.37 -15.25
CA SER A 121 1.18 7.75 -15.47
C SER A 121 1.96 8.01 -14.18
N ALA A 122 1.29 7.98 -13.04
CA ALA A 122 1.95 8.20 -11.75
C ALA A 122 2.88 7.05 -11.37
N SER A 123 3.91 7.38 -10.61
CA SER A 123 4.76 6.40 -9.94
C SER A 123 4.42 6.34 -8.45
N ILE A 124 4.50 5.13 -7.90
CA ILE A 124 4.18 4.89 -6.49
C ILE A 124 5.23 3.97 -5.87
N THR A 125 5.62 4.27 -4.63
CA THR A 125 6.46 3.40 -3.83
C THR A 125 5.62 2.70 -2.77
N PHE A 126 5.67 1.35 -2.77
CA PHE A 126 5.25 0.53 -1.65
C PHE A 126 6.47 0.26 -0.77
N ASP A 127 6.64 1.06 0.26
CA ASP A 127 7.71 0.86 1.23
C ASP A 127 7.25 -0.17 2.27
N LEU A 128 7.76 -1.38 2.18
CA LEU A 128 7.26 -2.50 2.97
C LEU A 128 7.39 -2.28 4.49
N PRO A 129 8.50 -1.72 5.01
CA PRO A 129 8.56 -1.39 6.43
C PRO A 129 7.49 -0.38 6.87
N MET A 130 7.28 0.68 6.12
CA MET A 130 6.28 1.71 6.45
C MET A 130 4.84 1.22 6.32
N LEU A 131 4.61 0.18 5.55
CA LEU A 131 3.31 -0.47 5.41
C LEU A 131 3.10 -1.61 6.41
N GLY A 132 4.13 -1.97 7.18
CA GLY A 132 4.06 -3.10 8.10
C GLY A 132 4.03 -4.46 7.41
N MET A 133 4.63 -4.57 6.22
CA MET A 133 4.60 -5.75 5.35
C MET A 133 5.99 -6.34 5.09
N ASP A 134 6.97 -6.01 5.93
CA ASP A 134 8.39 -6.38 5.71
C ASP A 134 8.80 -7.63 6.49
N ASP A 135 8.03 -8.72 6.35
CA ASP A 135 8.35 -10.01 6.93
C ASP A 135 8.71 -10.99 5.81
N SER A 136 9.98 -11.38 5.74
CA SER A 136 10.52 -12.29 4.72
C SER A 136 10.00 -13.72 4.82
N ARG A 137 9.28 -14.07 5.89
CA ARG A 137 8.71 -15.41 6.12
C ARG A 137 7.20 -15.45 5.88
N ASP A 138 6.57 -14.33 5.68
CA ASP A 138 5.12 -14.23 5.46
C ASP A 138 4.82 -14.25 3.95
N GLU A 139 4.41 -15.42 3.45
CA GLU A 139 4.00 -15.59 2.05
C GLU A 139 2.57 -15.11 1.80
N SER A 140 1.74 -15.04 2.83
CA SER A 140 0.32 -14.69 2.68
C SER A 140 0.12 -13.24 2.26
N THR A 141 0.94 -12.33 2.76
CA THR A 141 0.86 -10.90 2.43
C THR A 141 1.18 -10.63 0.95
N PRO A 142 2.33 -11.04 0.40
CA PRO A 142 2.58 -10.83 -1.03
C PRO A 142 1.59 -11.58 -1.93
N ALA A 143 1.09 -12.75 -1.54
CA ALA A 143 0.05 -13.44 -2.28
C ALA A 143 -1.25 -12.63 -2.34
N SER A 144 -1.67 -12.02 -1.23
CA SER A 144 -2.83 -11.14 -1.17
C SER A 144 -2.65 -9.87 -1.99
N VAL A 145 -1.46 -9.28 -1.95
CA VAL A 145 -1.12 -8.09 -2.74
C VAL A 145 -1.13 -8.41 -4.23
N ALA A 146 -0.63 -9.57 -4.63
CA ALA A 146 -0.69 -10.02 -6.03
C ALA A 146 -2.14 -10.11 -6.52
N ARG A 147 -3.05 -10.64 -5.71
CA ARG A 147 -4.48 -10.70 -6.04
C ARG A 147 -5.09 -9.30 -6.18
N ALA A 148 -4.72 -8.38 -5.32
CA ALA A 148 -5.18 -7.00 -5.40
C ALA A 148 -4.72 -6.32 -6.70
N MET A 149 -3.47 -6.55 -7.10
CA MET A 149 -2.93 -6.02 -8.35
C MET A 149 -3.62 -6.62 -9.58
N GLU A 150 -3.90 -7.92 -9.56
CA GLU A 150 -4.65 -8.58 -10.64
C GLU A 150 -6.07 -8.03 -10.77
N GLU A 151 -6.77 -7.83 -9.66
CA GLU A 151 -8.09 -7.21 -9.64
C GLU A 151 -8.05 -5.79 -10.21
N PHE A 152 -7.09 -5.00 -9.79
CA PHE A 152 -6.89 -3.63 -10.27
C PHE A 152 -6.66 -3.60 -11.78
N LEU A 153 -5.85 -4.52 -12.31
CA LEU A 153 -5.57 -4.60 -13.74
C LEU A 153 -6.79 -5.02 -14.57
N SER A 154 -7.74 -5.74 -13.98
CA SER A 154 -8.96 -6.16 -14.66
C SER A 154 -10.03 -5.07 -14.70
N GLU A 155 -9.84 -3.96 -14.04
CA GLU A 155 -10.80 -2.84 -13.98
C GLU A 155 -10.79 -1.93 -15.21
#